data_03e91383578237e759146f0882738862
#
_entry.id   03e91383578237e759146f0882738862
#
_cell.length_a   1.000
_cell.length_b   1.000
_cell.length_c   1.000
_cell.angle_alpha   90.00
_cell.angle_beta   90.00
_cell.angle_gamma   90.00
#
_symmetry.space_group_name_H-M   'P 1'
#
loop_
_entity.id
_entity.type
_entity.pdbx_description
1 polymer ?
#
loop_
_entity_poly.entity_id
_entity_poly.type
_entity_poly.pdbx_seq_one_letter_code
_entity_poly.pdbx_strand_id
1 'polypeptide(L)'
;MPSGYTRNMLVTHPHPLYAAQANGCLITDADGQTRIDWVNNFASLIHGHNKREVVDIVAQQASRLLSATMPAEWEVRLAELLVNRISSVDAVRFMNSGTEANLIAIKAARAFSGRSKVAKLEGGYHGQYDLLEASYLPRPEDWGDRSSPRVIAHNAGTPQSLLDELVLFPLNDIPTMREILTRNAKEVGAVIIDPIGLSLGSGVYAELDFIEALREITKKLGMVLIFDEVWSLRTGYGGTQGNISVMPDLTTMGKMIGGGLPIGAVGGTHEVMSVFSVENGEPPVKHSGTFTGNPMSMAAGYTAMSLLTPDAFDGLARQGQRLSDGLTRALQDTGFSGHVVNRGSMTNLLFTPHMPKDYRELFYQQTPEATAVSRAVQALLPEEGLHVLRNMFVGSTAITDDHVDASVEAVERALRRIKEGQGV
;
A
#
# COMPACT_ATOMS: atom_id res chain seq x y z
N MET A 1 0.71 2.03 -27.11
CA MET A 1 0.26 2.47 -25.74
C MET A 1 -0.12 3.94 -25.81
N PRO A 2 -1.28 4.34 -25.30
CA PRO A 2 -1.62 5.77 -25.23
C PRO A 2 -0.54 6.53 -24.46
N SER A 3 -0.09 7.66 -25.01
CA SER A 3 1.02 8.49 -24.43
C SER A 3 2.35 7.75 -24.19
N GLY A 4 2.55 6.56 -24.77
CA GLY A 4 3.80 5.80 -24.68
C GLY A 4 4.02 4.97 -23.41
N TYR A 5 3.13 4.98 -22.43
CA TYR A 5 3.24 4.25 -21.17
C TYR A 5 1.87 3.72 -20.69
N THR A 6 1.90 2.79 -19.72
CA THR A 6 0.67 2.19 -19.14
C THR A 6 0.26 2.82 -17.81
N ARG A 7 1.21 3.35 -17.02
CA ARG A 7 0.98 3.84 -15.66
C ARG A 7 0.97 5.36 -15.62
N ASN A 8 -0.20 5.98 -15.47
CA ASN A 8 -0.34 7.44 -15.43
C ASN A 8 0.48 8.11 -14.31
N MET A 9 0.76 7.40 -13.23
CA MET A 9 1.58 7.91 -12.11
C MET A 9 3.07 8.10 -12.45
N LEU A 10 3.54 7.55 -13.57
CA LEU A 10 4.94 7.65 -14.02
C LEU A 10 5.17 8.80 -15.01
N VAL A 11 4.16 9.64 -15.22
CA VAL A 11 4.27 10.79 -16.12
C VAL A 11 5.24 11.81 -15.52
N THR A 12 6.35 12.01 -16.20
CA THR A 12 7.32 13.09 -15.93
C THR A 12 7.57 13.86 -17.22
N HIS A 13 7.92 15.14 -17.12
CA HIS A 13 8.25 15.95 -18.28
C HIS A 13 9.78 16.00 -18.49
N PRO A 14 10.27 15.99 -19.73
CA PRO A 14 9.53 15.94 -21.02
C PRO A 14 8.98 14.55 -21.37
N HIS A 15 9.47 13.47 -20.76
CA HIS A 15 9.03 12.09 -20.92
C HIS A 15 9.35 11.27 -19.68
N PRO A 16 8.65 10.14 -19.42
CA PRO A 16 8.99 9.27 -18.31
C PRO A 16 10.38 8.62 -18.49
N LEU A 17 11.03 8.33 -17.36
CA LEU A 17 12.27 7.56 -17.36
C LEU A 17 11.99 6.10 -17.71
N TYR A 18 12.73 5.55 -18.66
CA TYR A 18 12.61 4.14 -19.06
C TYR A 18 13.75 3.34 -18.43
N ALA A 19 13.42 2.38 -17.60
CA ALA A 19 14.40 1.49 -16.99
C ALA A 19 15.01 0.55 -18.03
N ALA A 20 16.32 0.46 -18.07
CA ALA A 20 17.08 -0.49 -18.90
C ALA A 20 17.51 -1.72 -18.10
N GLN A 21 18.02 -1.51 -16.89
CA GLN A 21 18.46 -2.60 -16.01
C GLN A 21 18.38 -2.17 -14.54
N ALA A 22 18.41 -3.14 -13.64
CA ALA A 22 18.47 -2.87 -12.22
C ALA A 22 19.20 -4.02 -11.48
N ASN A 23 19.81 -3.72 -10.33
CA ASN A 23 20.41 -4.72 -9.46
C ASN A 23 20.50 -4.22 -8.01
N GLY A 24 20.12 -5.04 -7.05
CA GLY A 24 20.05 -4.64 -5.65
C GLY A 24 19.13 -3.43 -5.46
N CYS A 25 19.65 -2.34 -4.92
CA CYS A 25 18.92 -1.09 -4.76
C CYS A 25 19.17 -0.07 -5.89
N LEU A 26 19.84 -0.46 -6.97
CA LEU A 26 20.19 0.44 -8.07
C LEU A 26 19.35 0.15 -9.30
N ILE A 27 18.87 1.22 -9.95
CA ILE A 27 18.16 1.18 -11.23
C ILE A 27 18.85 2.10 -12.23
N THR A 28 19.07 1.59 -13.45
CA THR A 28 19.70 2.34 -14.54
C THR A 28 18.68 2.56 -15.65
N ASP A 29 18.53 3.80 -16.09
CA ASP A 29 17.63 4.15 -17.18
C ASP A 29 18.24 3.90 -18.58
N ALA A 30 17.44 4.15 -19.63
CA ALA A 30 17.85 3.97 -21.01
C ALA A 30 18.98 4.94 -21.46
N ASP A 31 19.17 6.05 -20.75
CA ASP A 31 20.24 7.02 -20.98
C ASP A 31 21.51 6.68 -20.19
N GLY A 32 21.52 5.55 -19.48
CA GLY A 32 22.68 5.05 -18.71
C GLY A 32 22.84 5.70 -17.33
N GLN A 33 21.87 6.50 -16.86
CA GLN A 33 21.94 7.11 -15.53
C GLN A 33 21.50 6.11 -14.46
N THR A 34 22.35 5.90 -13.45
CA THR A 34 22.05 5.00 -12.33
C THR A 34 21.61 5.78 -11.10
N ARG A 35 20.56 5.28 -10.43
CA ARG A 35 19.96 5.90 -9.22
C ARG A 35 19.72 4.86 -8.14
N ILE A 36 19.74 5.30 -6.89
CA ILE A 36 19.23 4.50 -5.77
C ILE A 36 17.70 4.46 -5.88
N ASP A 37 17.14 3.26 -6.00
CA ASP A 37 15.70 3.06 -6.15
C ASP A 37 15.01 2.94 -4.79
N TRP A 38 14.32 4.01 -4.40
CA TRP A 38 13.46 4.07 -3.22
C TRP A 38 11.97 3.80 -3.54
N VAL A 39 11.63 3.43 -4.78
CA VAL A 39 10.27 3.05 -5.17
C VAL A 39 10.07 1.54 -5.07
N ASN A 40 11.11 0.76 -5.44
CA ASN A 40 11.08 -0.70 -5.40
C ASN A 40 9.82 -1.29 -6.05
N ASN A 41 9.49 -0.78 -7.27
CA ASN A 41 8.26 -1.10 -8.00
C ASN A 41 7.00 -1.02 -7.13
N PHE A 42 6.75 0.16 -6.55
CA PHE A 42 5.63 0.41 -5.64
C PHE A 42 5.60 -0.57 -4.44
N ALA A 43 6.75 -0.75 -3.80
CA ALA A 43 6.93 -1.58 -2.61
C ALA A 43 6.85 -3.10 -2.84
N SER A 44 6.81 -3.58 -4.08
CA SER A 44 6.74 -5.02 -4.37
C SER A 44 8.10 -5.72 -4.25
N LEU A 45 9.22 -5.00 -4.40
CA LEU A 45 10.58 -5.53 -4.36
C LEU A 45 11.22 -5.30 -2.99
N ILE A 46 10.77 -6.02 -1.97
CA ILE A 46 11.27 -5.83 -0.60
C ILE A 46 12.76 -6.22 -0.45
N HIS A 47 13.27 -7.08 -1.33
CA HIS A 47 14.69 -7.45 -1.38
C HIS A 47 15.50 -6.64 -2.41
N GLY A 48 14.88 -5.61 -3.03
CA GLY A 48 15.47 -4.93 -4.18
C GLY A 48 15.40 -5.76 -5.46
N HIS A 49 16.10 -5.29 -6.49
CA HIS A 49 16.10 -5.90 -7.81
C HIS A 49 16.99 -7.14 -7.86
N ASN A 50 16.57 -8.12 -8.65
CA ASN A 50 17.35 -9.31 -9.01
C ASN A 50 17.92 -10.08 -7.80
N LYS A 51 17.17 -10.18 -6.71
CA LYS A 51 17.54 -11.02 -5.58
C LYS A 51 17.80 -12.44 -6.09
N ARG A 52 19.05 -12.91 -5.95
CA ARG A 52 19.52 -14.13 -6.63
C ARG A 52 18.65 -15.34 -6.34
N GLU A 53 18.27 -15.58 -5.10
CA GLU A 53 17.48 -16.72 -4.70
C GLU A 53 16.09 -16.71 -5.36
N VAL A 54 15.52 -15.52 -5.56
CA VAL A 54 14.23 -15.35 -6.24
C VAL A 54 14.40 -15.56 -7.75
N VAL A 55 15.44 -15.04 -8.36
CA VAL A 55 15.73 -15.24 -9.80
C VAL A 55 15.98 -16.72 -10.09
N ASP A 56 16.79 -17.39 -9.28
CA ASP A 56 17.14 -18.80 -9.46
C ASP A 56 15.89 -19.70 -9.36
N ILE A 57 15.00 -19.48 -8.36
CA ILE A 57 13.78 -20.30 -8.24
C ILE A 57 12.80 -20.04 -9.38
N VAL A 58 12.68 -18.80 -9.86
CA VAL A 58 11.86 -18.44 -11.00
C VAL A 58 12.37 -19.16 -12.27
N ALA A 59 13.66 -19.15 -12.52
CA ALA A 59 14.27 -19.84 -13.66
C ALA A 59 14.07 -21.36 -13.57
N GLN A 60 14.26 -21.94 -12.39
CA GLN A 60 14.01 -23.35 -12.14
C GLN A 60 12.53 -23.72 -12.34
N GLN A 61 11.61 -22.94 -11.79
CA GLN A 61 10.19 -23.18 -11.92
C GLN A 61 9.72 -23.04 -13.37
N ALA A 62 10.24 -22.05 -14.12
CA ALA A 62 9.93 -21.85 -15.53
C ALA A 62 10.28 -23.08 -16.38
N SER A 63 11.38 -23.78 -16.07
CA SER A 63 11.77 -25.00 -16.77
C SER A 63 10.92 -26.23 -16.43
N ARG A 64 10.14 -26.19 -15.33
CA ARG A 64 9.33 -27.32 -14.86
C ARG A 64 7.83 -27.12 -15.18
N LEU A 65 7.30 -25.96 -14.84
CA LEU A 65 5.87 -25.69 -14.96
C LEU A 65 5.61 -24.17 -14.94
N LEU A 66 5.28 -23.57 -16.07
CA LEU A 66 4.92 -22.15 -16.17
C LEU A 66 3.53 -21.86 -15.60
N SER A 67 2.56 -22.71 -15.93
CA SER A 67 1.16 -22.58 -15.54
C SER A 67 0.46 -23.92 -15.61
N ALA A 68 -0.57 -24.15 -14.80
CA ALA A 68 -1.36 -25.35 -14.80
C ALA A 68 -2.79 -25.08 -14.35
N THR A 69 -3.71 -25.99 -14.70
CA THR A 69 -5.08 -26.02 -14.17
C THR A 69 -5.21 -26.84 -12.89
N MET A 70 -4.09 -27.38 -12.41
CA MET A 70 -3.99 -28.13 -11.14
C MET A 70 -3.23 -27.28 -10.11
N PRO A 71 -3.61 -27.34 -8.82
CA PRO A 71 -2.85 -26.72 -7.75
C PRO A 71 -1.37 -27.17 -7.77
N ALA A 72 -0.46 -26.24 -7.53
CA ALA A 72 0.97 -26.52 -7.48
C ALA A 72 1.48 -26.50 -6.03
N GLU A 73 2.57 -27.22 -5.78
CA GLU A 73 3.18 -27.33 -4.45
C GLU A 73 3.49 -25.93 -3.83
N TRP A 74 3.96 -25.00 -4.64
CA TRP A 74 4.31 -23.66 -4.17
C TRP A 74 3.10 -22.85 -3.68
N GLU A 75 1.91 -23.11 -4.19
CA GLU A 75 0.68 -22.50 -3.70
C GLU A 75 0.41 -22.90 -2.26
N VAL A 76 0.54 -24.19 -1.96
CA VAL A 76 0.37 -24.72 -0.60
C VAL A 76 1.44 -24.15 0.33
N ARG A 77 2.71 -24.18 -0.08
CA ARG A 77 3.82 -23.68 0.74
C ARG A 77 3.70 -22.20 1.08
N LEU A 78 3.31 -21.36 0.09
CA LEU A 78 3.11 -19.93 0.36
C LEU A 78 1.89 -19.70 1.25
N ALA A 79 0.81 -20.48 1.08
CA ALA A 79 -0.36 -20.41 1.94
C ALA A 79 -0.01 -20.74 3.40
N GLU A 80 0.69 -21.84 3.63
CA GLU A 80 1.15 -22.26 4.96
C GLU A 80 2.06 -21.19 5.61
N LEU A 81 2.97 -20.59 4.82
CA LEU A 81 3.85 -19.53 5.32
C LEU A 81 3.05 -18.31 5.78
N LEU A 82 2.06 -17.87 4.99
CA LEU A 82 1.23 -16.71 5.32
C LEU A 82 0.33 -16.98 6.53
N VAL A 83 -0.31 -18.15 6.60
CA VAL A 83 -1.13 -18.59 7.75
C VAL A 83 -0.29 -18.64 9.03
N ASN A 84 0.89 -19.23 8.98
CA ASN A 84 1.76 -19.32 10.16
C ASN A 84 2.35 -17.97 10.60
N ARG A 85 2.40 -16.98 9.72
CA ARG A 85 3.02 -15.68 9.98
C ARG A 85 2.02 -14.61 10.43
N ILE A 86 0.80 -14.63 9.90
CA ILE A 86 -0.18 -13.55 10.07
C ILE A 86 -1.31 -14.04 10.97
N SER A 87 -1.38 -13.54 12.20
CA SER A 87 -2.22 -14.08 13.27
C SER A 87 -3.73 -14.05 13.01
N SER A 88 -4.21 -13.17 12.12
CA SER A 88 -5.64 -13.10 11.73
C SER A 88 -5.99 -14.03 10.56
N VAL A 89 -5.03 -14.78 10.01
CA VAL A 89 -5.20 -15.55 8.78
C VAL A 89 -5.18 -17.04 9.09
N ASP A 90 -6.35 -17.65 9.14
CA ASP A 90 -6.53 -19.11 9.29
C ASP A 90 -6.55 -19.82 7.94
N ALA A 91 -6.97 -19.13 6.88
CA ALA A 91 -7.01 -19.61 5.51
C ALA A 91 -6.73 -18.47 4.52
N VAL A 92 -6.22 -18.80 3.33
CA VAL A 92 -5.85 -17.82 2.29
C VAL A 92 -6.32 -18.28 0.91
N ARG A 93 -6.65 -17.32 0.05
CA ARG A 93 -6.87 -17.50 -1.40
C ARG A 93 -6.04 -16.51 -2.18
N PHE A 94 -5.48 -16.96 -3.29
CA PHE A 94 -4.62 -16.15 -4.15
C PHE A 94 -5.37 -15.54 -5.33
N MET A 95 -4.90 -14.37 -5.77
CA MET A 95 -5.31 -13.61 -6.95
C MET A 95 -4.04 -13.08 -7.65
N ASN A 96 -4.22 -12.22 -8.67
CA ASN A 96 -3.09 -11.67 -9.44
C ASN A 96 -2.70 -10.23 -9.07
N SER A 97 -3.51 -9.58 -8.26
CA SER A 97 -3.27 -8.19 -7.84
C SER A 97 -3.94 -7.87 -6.50
N GLY A 98 -3.46 -6.81 -5.83
CA GLY A 98 -4.13 -6.26 -4.65
C GLY A 98 -5.54 -5.74 -4.94
N THR A 99 -5.79 -5.23 -6.14
CA THR A 99 -7.15 -4.83 -6.59
C THR A 99 -8.11 -6.02 -6.60
N GLU A 100 -7.69 -7.15 -7.18
CA GLU A 100 -8.48 -8.38 -7.15
C GLU A 100 -8.68 -8.89 -5.72
N ALA A 101 -7.65 -8.82 -4.89
CA ALA A 101 -7.74 -9.24 -3.47
C ALA A 101 -8.80 -8.41 -2.73
N ASN A 102 -8.78 -7.09 -2.86
CA ASN A 102 -9.76 -6.21 -2.24
C ASN A 102 -11.17 -6.44 -2.79
N LEU A 103 -11.33 -6.63 -4.10
CA LEU A 103 -12.62 -6.95 -4.73
C LEU A 103 -13.19 -8.25 -4.14
N ILE A 104 -12.38 -9.30 -4.02
CA ILE A 104 -12.81 -10.60 -3.49
C ILE A 104 -13.07 -10.52 -1.97
N ALA A 105 -12.28 -9.75 -1.22
CA ALA A 105 -12.53 -9.53 0.20
C ALA A 105 -13.87 -8.84 0.45
N ILE A 106 -14.20 -7.80 -0.35
CA ILE A 106 -15.52 -7.14 -0.28
C ILE A 106 -16.66 -8.11 -0.62
N LYS A 107 -16.48 -8.92 -1.66
CA LYS A 107 -17.46 -9.93 -2.05
C LYS A 107 -17.68 -10.97 -0.94
N ALA A 108 -16.61 -11.43 -0.32
CA ALA A 108 -16.68 -12.35 0.83
C ALA A 108 -17.39 -11.73 2.03
N ALA A 109 -17.03 -10.50 2.39
CA ALA A 109 -17.64 -9.78 3.50
C ALA A 109 -19.13 -9.52 3.30
N ARG A 110 -19.56 -9.16 2.07
CA ARG A 110 -20.97 -9.01 1.70
C ARG A 110 -21.74 -10.32 1.81
N ALA A 111 -21.17 -11.41 1.28
CA ALA A 111 -21.79 -12.74 1.34
C ALA A 111 -21.92 -13.24 2.78
N PHE A 112 -20.91 -13.00 3.61
CA PHE A 112 -20.91 -13.38 5.02
C PHE A 112 -21.91 -12.57 5.86
N SER A 113 -21.89 -11.23 5.72
CA SER A 113 -22.72 -10.33 6.52
C SER A 113 -24.17 -10.22 6.04
N GLY A 114 -24.45 -10.60 4.77
CA GLY A 114 -25.76 -10.38 4.13
C GLY A 114 -26.11 -8.90 3.86
N ARG A 115 -25.11 -7.99 3.92
CA ARG A 115 -25.29 -6.54 3.73
C ARG A 115 -24.48 -6.06 2.54
N SER A 116 -24.98 -5.06 1.80
CA SER A 116 -24.39 -4.67 0.52
C SER A 116 -23.37 -3.53 0.62
N LYS A 117 -23.56 -2.58 1.55
CA LYS A 117 -22.70 -1.39 1.62
C LYS A 117 -21.33 -1.67 2.24
N VAL A 118 -20.37 -0.87 1.80
CA VAL A 118 -18.98 -0.90 2.27
C VAL A 118 -18.62 0.47 2.85
N ALA A 119 -17.91 0.50 3.96
CA ALA A 119 -17.38 1.73 4.50
C ALA A 119 -15.85 1.78 4.32
N LYS A 120 -15.32 2.97 3.98
CA LYS A 120 -13.86 3.22 3.87
C LYS A 120 -13.51 4.64 4.30
N LEU A 121 -12.22 4.89 4.48
CA LEU A 121 -11.72 6.24 4.77
C LEU A 121 -11.97 7.19 3.59
N GLU A 122 -12.40 8.41 3.89
CA GLU A 122 -12.41 9.53 2.94
C GLU A 122 -10.99 9.76 2.40
N GLY A 123 -10.84 9.87 1.09
CA GLY A 123 -9.54 10.03 0.43
C GLY A 123 -8.74 8.74 0.25
N GLY A 124 -9.18 7.61 0.83
CA GLY A 124 -8.48 6.34 0.78
C GLY A 124 -8.54 5.64 -0.58
N TYR A 125 -7.46 4.91 -0.93
CA TYR A 125 -7.33 4.11 -2.16
C TYR A 125 -7.12 2.63 -1.82
N HIS A 126 -7.90 1.77 -2.45
CA HIS A 126 -7.81 0.32 -2.26
C HIS A 126 -7.83 -0.45 -3.60
N GLY A 127 -7.18 0.08 -4.61
CA GLY A 127 -7.11 -0.51 -5.96
C GLY A 127 -8.10 0.12 -6.95
N GLN A 128 -8.02 -0.30 -8.20
CA GLN A 128 -8.79 0.23 -9.34
C GLN A 128 -10.11 -0.53 -9.54
N TYR A 129 -10.84 -0.77 -8.48
CA TYR A 129 -12.22 -1.23 -8.50
C TYR A 129 -13.12 -0.02 -8.22
N ASP A 130 -14.09 0.23 -9.07
CA ASP A 130 -14.95 1.43 -9.06
C ASP A 130 -15.39 1.85 -7.67
N LEU A 131 -15.86 0.89 -6.86
CA LEU A 131 -16.31 1.12 -5.49
C LEU A 131 -15.18 1.60 -4.58
N LEU A 132 -13.97 1.06 -4.74
CA LEU A 132 -12.86 1.27 -3.83
C LEU A 132 -11.95 2.44 -4.24
N GLU A 133 -11.97 2.85 -5.51
CA GLU A 133 -11.31 4.07 -5.97
C GLU A 133 -12.19 5.32 -5.80
N ALA A 134 -13.51 5.17 -5.66
CA ALA A 134 -14.41 6.29 -5.43
C ALA A 134 -13.94 7.14 -4.25
N SER A 135 -14.05 8.45 -4.38
CA SER A 135 -13.56 9.43 -3.40
C SER A 135 -12.07 9.27 -3.01
N TYR A 136 -11.22 8.78 -3.94
CA TYR A 136 -9.77 8.89 -3.79
C TYR A 136 -9.33 10.32 -4.11
N LEU A 137 -8.68 10.98 -3.18
CA LEU A 137 -8.21 12.36 -3.26
C LEU A 137 -9.28 13.36 -3.75
N PRO A 138 -10.49 13.40 -3.15
CA PRO A 138 -11.53 14.33 -3.55
C PRO A 138 -11.13 15.78 -3.24
N ARG A 139 -11.70 16.75 -3.99
CA ARG A 139 -11.44 18.18 -3.78
C ARG A 139 -12.41 18.77 -2.76
N PRO A 140 -12.11 19.95 -2.15
CA PRO A 140 -12.97 20.56 -1.15
C PRO A 140 -14.43 20.77 -1.57
N GLU A 141 -14.64 21.12 -2.85
CA GLU A 141 -15.96 21.30 -3.44
C GLU A 141 -16.80 20.02 -3.47
N ASP A 142 -16.14 18.87 -3.38
CA ASP A 142 -16.76 17.54 -3.47
C ASP A 142 -16.95 16.86 -2.12
N TRP A 143 -16.38 17.35 -1.02
CA TRP A 143 -16.32 16.62 0.25
C TRP A 143 -17.67 16.43 0.93
N GLY A 144 -18.56 17.43 0.86
CA GLY A 144 -19.76 17.44 1.70
C GLY A 144 -19.46 17.68 3.18
N ASP A 145 -20.46 17.45 4.03
CA ASP A 145 -20.30 17.55 5.48
C ASP A 145 -19.37 16.47 6.04
N ARG A 146 -18.60 16.78 7.10
CA ARG A 146 -17.69 15.83 7.74
C ARG A 146 -18.43 14.63 8.37
N SER A 147 -19.63 14.86 8.90
CA SER A 147 -20.50 13.80 9.44
C SER A 147 -21.25 13.01 8.38
N SER A 148 -21.19 13.45 7.11
CA SER A 148 -21.76 12.79 5.95
C SER A 148 -20.96 13.10 4.69
N PRO A 149 -19.72 12.59 4.59
CA PRO A 149 -18.85 12.86 3.43
C PRO A 149 -19.53 12.38 2.15
N ARG A 150 -19.41 13.19 1.09
CA ARG A 150 -20.00 12.88 -0.21
C ARG A 150 -19.16 11.84 -0.93
N VAL A 151 -19.83 10.83 -1.48
CA VAL A 151 -19.19 9.85 -2.37
C VAL A 151 -19.21 10.38 -3.80
N ILE A 152 -18.04 10.42 -4.43
CA ILE A 152 -17.86 10.86 -5.81
C ILE A 152 -17.08 9.84 -6.64
N ALA A 153 -17.33 9.80 -7.93
CA ALA A 153 -16.51 9.02 -8.85
C ALA A 153 -15.09 9.59 -8.93
N HIS A 154 -14.08 8.72 -8.85
CA HIS A 154 -12.69 9.10 -9.12
C HIS A 154 -12.40 9.17 -10.62
N ASN A 155 -12.94 8.23 -11.38
CA ASN A 155 -12.80 8.13 -12.83
C ASN A 155 -14.14 8.27 -13.54
N ALA A 156 -14.09 8.80 -14.78
CA ALA A 156 -15.25 8.82 -15.66
C ALA A 156 -15.69 7.37 -15.97
N GLY A 157 -17.01 7.16 -16.04
CA GLY A 157 -17.59 5.84 -16.32
C GLY A 157 -18.01 5.05 -15.07
N THR A 158 -17.69 5.49 -13.88
CA THR A 158 -18.19 4.87 -12.63
C THR A 158 -19.70 5.12 -12.49
N PRO A 159 -20.55 4.06 -12.44
CA PRO A 159 -21.99 4.23 -12.34
C PRO A 159 -22.42 4.70 -10.94
N GLN A 160 -23.45 5.56 -10.88
CA GLN A 160 -23.97 6.08 -9.61
C GLN A 160 -24.40 4.97 -8.65
N SER A 161 -24.98 3.89 -9.15
CA SER A 161 -25.42 2.75 -8.32
C SER A 161 -24.28 2.10 -7.51
N LEU A 162 -23.02 2.16 -7.98
CA LEU A 162 -21.89 1.70 -7.19
C LEU A 162 -21.49 2.72 -6.12
N LEU A 163 -21.57 4.01 -6.43
CA LEU A 163 -21.31 5.06 -5.45
C LEU A 163 -22.29 5.02 -4.28
N ASP A 164 -23.56 4.68 -4.54
CA ASP A 164 -24.61 4.55 -3.52
C ASP A 164 -24.37 3.40 -2.52
N GLU A 165 -23.49 2.45 -2.88
CA GLU A 165 -23.08 1.33 -2.03
C GLU A 165 -21.88 1.67 -1.12
N LEU A 166 -21.36 2.90 -1.17
CA LEU A 166 -20.20 3.32 -0.40
C LEU A 166 -20.60 4.29 0.73
N VAL A 167 -19.96 4.10 1.89
CA VAL A 167 -20.03 4.99 3.04
C VAL A 167 -18.64 5.48 3.37
N LEU A 168 -18.45 6.78 3.55
CA LEU A 168 -17.16 7.37 3.90
C LEU A 168 -17.14 7.81 5.36
N PHE A 169 -15.97 7.71 5.99
CA PHE A 169 -15.73 8.26 7.32
C PHE A 169 -14.31 8.86 7.40
N PRO A 170 -14.10 9.90 8.24
CA PRO A 170 -12.80 10.53 8.40
C PRO A 170 -11.83 9.67 9.22
N LEU A 171 -10.53 9.78 8.91
CA LEU A 171 -9.45 9.20 9.70
C LEU A 171 -9.28 9.97 11.03
N ASN A 172 -8.89 9.28 12.10
CA ASN A 172 -8.53 9.83 13.42
C ASN A 172 -9.63 10.70 14.08
N ASP A 173 -10.89 10.54 13.65
CA ASP A 173 -12.07 11.19 14.23
C ASP A 173 -13.02 10.11 14.77
N ILE A 174 -12.72 9.61 15.97
CA ILE A 174 -13.45 8.50 16.59
C ILE A 174 -14.94 8.82 16.77
N PRO A 175 -15.35 10.01 17.27
CA PRO A 175 -16.76 10.33 17.41
C PRO A 175 -17.53 10.27 16.10
N THR A 176 -17.02 10.94 15.07
CA THR A 176 -17.66 10.99 13.74
C THR A 176 -17.70 9.61 13.07
N MET A 177 -16.62 8.85 13.16
CA MET A 177 -16.57 7.46 12.65
C MET A 177 -17.64 6.59 13.32
N ARG A 178 -17.73 6.63 14.65
CA ARG A 178 -18.76 5.86 15.41
C ARG A 178 -20.19 6.27 15.04
N GLU A 179 -20.45 7.56 14.88
CA GLU A 179 -21.76 8.07 14.45
C GLU A 179 -22.13 7.54 13.06
N ILE A 180 -21.23 7.68 12.08
CA ILE A 180 -21.45 7.26 10.70
C ILE A 180 -21.71 5.74 10.62
N LEU A 181 -20.87 4.92 11.26
CA LEU A 181 -21.02 3.47 11.21
C LEU A 181 -22.29 3.00 11.94
N THR A 182 -22.64 3.63 13.06
CA THR A 182 -23.88 3.30 13.78
C THR A 182 -25.12 3.64 12.97
N ARG A 183 -25.15 4.81 12.33
CA ARG A 183 -26.25 5.24 11.47
C ARG A 183 -26.48 4.29 10.29
N ASN A 184 -25.42 3.72 9.75
CA ASN A 184 -25.45 2.83 8.59
C ASN A 184 -25.39 1.33 8.97
N ALA A 185 -25.58 0.98 10.24
CA ALA A 185 -25.34 -0.38 10.75
C ALA A 185 -26.15 -1.49 10.08
N LYS A 186 -27.35 -1.16 9.56
CA LYS A 186 -28.21 -2.15 8.89
C LYS A 186 -27.79 -2.46 7.45
N GLU A 187 -26.99 -1.59 6.82
CA GLU A 187 -26.64 -1.67 5.40
C GLU A 187 -25.16 -1.99 5.19
N VAL A 188 -24.26 -1.49 6.06
CA VAL A 188 -22.83 -1.70 5.95
C VAL A 188 -22.45 -3.10 6.44
N GLY A 189 -21.94 -3.91 5.51
CA GLY A 189 -21.48 -5.26 5.77
C GLY A 189 -19.96 -5.36 5.97
N ALA A 190 -19.22 -4.43 5.40
CA ALA A 190 -17.76 -4.41 5.44
C ALA A 190 -17.21 -3.01 5.72
N VAL A 191 -16.10 -2.96 6.46
CA VAL A 191 -15.28 -1.77 6.64
C VAL A 191 -13.87 -2.11 6.17
N ILE A 192 -13.34 -1.38 5.19
CA ILE A 192 -11.97 -1.57 4.68
C ILE A 192 -11.09 -0.38 5.04
N ILE A 193 -9.90 -0.66 5.55
CA ILE A 193 -8.90 0.35 5.91
C ILE A 193 -7.49 -0.19 5.66
N ASP A 194 -6.61 0.67 5.18
CA ASP A 194 -5.16 0.45 5.35
C ASP A 194 -4.80 0.83 6.79
N PRO A 195 -4.33 -0.12 7.62
CA PRO A 195 -4.16 0.11 9.06
C PRO A 195 -3.07 1.12 9.41
N ILE A 196 -2.25 1.53 8.46
CA ILE A 196 -1.30 2.64 8.66
C ILE A 196 -1.72 3.94 7.97
N GLY A 197 -2.82 3.94 7.20
CA GLY A 197 -3.33 5.15 6.55
C GLY A 197 -2.55 5.61 5.31
N LEU A 198 -1.55 4.88 4.83
CA LEU A 198 -0.78 5.25 3.61
C LEU A 198 -1.63 5.38 2.36
N SER A 199 -2.77 4.70 2.32
CA SER A 199 -3.73 4.76 1.22
C SER A 199 -4.29 6.17 0.98
N LEU A 200 -4.16 7.09 1.94
CA LEU A 200 -4.55 8.50 1.83
C LEU A 200 -3.59 9.37 1.00
N GLY A 201 -2.69 8.75 0.26
CA GLY A 201 -1.86 9.47 -0.70
C GLY A 201 -0.58 10.09 -0.17
N SER A 202 -0.18 9.79 1.03
CA SER A 202 1.12 10.00 1.66
C SER A 202 1.10 10.79 2.99
N GLY A 203 1.46 10.12 4.06
CA GLY A 203 1.95 10.77 5.27
C GLY A 203 0.94 11.07 6.37
N VAL A 204 -0.34 10.75 6.20
CA VAL A 204 -1.29 10.77 7.33
C VAL A 204 -1.45 9.34 7.84
N TYR A 205 -1.12 9.13 9.11
CA TYR A 205 -1.15 7.81 9.71
C TYR A 205 -2.35 7.62 10.64
N ALA A 206 -2.89 6.41 10.61
CA ALA A 206 -3.90 6.01 11.57
C ALA A 206 -3.30 5.94 12.98
N GLU A 207 -3.95 6.59 13.93
CA GLU A 207 -3.61 6.51 15.35
C GLU A 207 -4.10 5.17 15.92
N LEU A 208 -3.37 4.62 16.90
CA LEU A 208 -3.69 3.28 17.44
C LEU A 208 -5.07 3.25 18.10
N ASP A 209 -5.42 4.26 18.86
CA ASP A 209 -6.73 4.38 19.53
C ASP A 209 -7.89 4.45 18.52
N PHE A 210 -7.65 5.07 17.35
CA PHE A 210 -8.62 5.07 16.26
C PHE A 210 -8.84 3.65 15.68
N ILE A 211 -7.77 2.88 15.45
CA ILE A 211 -7.87 1.50 14.94
C ILE A 211 -8.54 0.58 15.98
N GLU A 212 -8.21 0.73 17.26
CA GLU A 212 -8.85 0.00 18.35
C GLU A 212 -10.34 0.31 18.44
N ALA A 213 -10.71 1.60 18.38
CA ALA A 213 -12.10 2.03 18.37
C ALA A 213 -12.86 1.53 17.14
N LEU A 214 -12.21 1.48 15.98
CA LEU A 214 -12.77 0.93 14.75
C LEU A 214 -13.03 -0.58 14.89
N ARG A 215 -12.09 -1.34 15.45
CA ARG A 215 -12.28 -2.78 15.73
C ARG A 215 -13.43 -3.01 16.71
N GLU A 216 -13.49 -2.23 17.77
CA GLU A 216 -14.56 -2.35 18.77
C GLU A 216 -15.94 -2.13 18.12
N ILE A 217 -16.12 -1.03 17.38
CA ILE A 217 -17.42 -0.68 16.80
C ILE A 217 -17.83 -1.66 15.69
N THR A 218 -16.89 -2.10 14.82
CA THR A 218 -17.21 -3.07 13.77
C THR A 218 -17.65 -4.41 14.36
N LYS A 219 -16.99 -4.89 15.40
CA LYS A 219 -17.39 -6.11 16.12
C LYS A 219 -18.77 -5.96 16.75
N LYS A 220 -19.03 -4.84 17.43
CA LYS A 220 -20.34 -4.54 18.06
C LYS A 220 -21.48 -4.52 17.06
N LEU A 221 -21.25 -3.97 15.86
CA LEU A 221 -22.25 -3.81 14.81
C LEU A 221 -22.32 -5.03 13.86
N GLY A 222 -21.51 -6.05 14.04
CA GLY A 222 -21.45 -7.23 13.18
C GLY A 222 -21.00 -6.89 11.74
N MET A 223 -20.09 -5.95 11.59
CA MET A 223 -19.44 -5.59 10.32
C MET A 223 -18.12 -6.34 10.18
N VAL A 224 -17.80 -6.82 9.00
CA VAL A 224 -16.51 -7.44 8.70
C VAL A 224 -15.46 -6.34 8.57
N LEU A 225 -14.44 -6.38 9.42
CA LEU A 225 -13.28 -5.49 9.32
C LEU A 225 -12.22 -6.09 8.40
N ILE A 226 -11.85 -5.36 7.35
CA ILE A 226 -10.84 -5.73 6.38
C ILE A 226 -9.63 -4.81 6.55
N PHE A 227 -8.45 -5.38 6.84
CA PHE A 227 -7.20 -4.66 6.72
C PHE A 227 -6.62 -4.86 5.32
N ASP A 228 -6.50 -3.76 4.58
CA ASP A 228 -5.74 -3.71 3.34
C ASP A 228 -4.26 -3.59 3.67
N GLU A 229 -3.58 -4.72 3.78
CA GLU A 229 -2.15 -4.79 4.01
C GLU A 229 -1.34 -5.01 2.71
N VAL A 230 -1.88 -4.64 1.57
CA VAL A 230 -1.16 -4.68 0.29
C VAL A 230 0.11 -3.83 0.31
N TRP A 231 0.10 -2.71 1.03
CA TRP A 231 1.27 -1.88 1.31
C TRP A 231 1.88 -2.17 2.69
N SER A 232 1.05 -2.20 3.70
CA SER A 232 1.44 -2.13 5.09
C SER A 232 1.99 -3.44 5.67
N LEU A 233 1.82 -4.58 4.99
CA LEU A 233 2.39 -5.86 5.42
C LEU A 233 3.92 -5.78 5.66
N ARG A 234 4.59 -4.87 4.96
CA ARG A 234 6.04 -4.67 5.05
C ARG A 234 6.51 -3.91 6.31
N THR A 235 5.61 -3.47 7.17
CA THR A 235 5.97 -2.75 8.41
C THR A 235 6.46 -3.66 9.51
N GLY A 236 6.22 -4.97 9.43
CA GLY A 236 6.66 -5.94 10.42
C GLY A 236 6.52 -7.39 9.96
N TYR A 237 7.06 -8.31 10.73
CA TYR A 237 7.07 -9.74 10.42
C TYR A 237 5.65 -10.31 10.25
N GLY A 238 4.73 -9.94 11.13
CA GLY A 238 3.30 -10.31 11.08
C GLY A 238 2.41 -9.23 10.43
N GLY A 239 2.98 -8.32 9.65
CA GLY A 239 2.26 -7.15 9.10
C GLY A 239 2.06 -6.05 10.15
N THR A 240 1.31 -5.01 9.76
CA THR A 240 0.94 -3.93 10.70
C THR A 240 0.11 -4.48 11.86
N GLN A 241 -0.82 -5.36 11.58
CA GLN A 241 -1.68 -5.98 12.61
C GLN A 241 -0.88 -6.66 13.73
N GLY A 242 0.25 -7.28 13.39
CA GLY A 242 1.15 -7.89 14.37
C GLY A 242 1.82 -6.84 15.28
N ASN A 243 2.13 -5.67 14.75
CA ASN A 243 2.76 -4.58 15.50
C ASN A 243 1.78 -3.85 16.43
N ILE A 244 0.51 -3.69 16.02
CA ILE A 244 -0.50 -2.96 16.79
C ILE A 244 -1.41 -3.87 17.63
N SER A 245 -1.30 -5.19 17.48
CA SER A 245 -2.12 -6.18 18.20
C SER A 245 -3.63 -6.02 18.00
N VAL A 246 -4.05 -5.49 16.86
CA VAL A 246 -5.47 -5.40 16.46
C VAL A 246 -5.71 -6.31 15.27
N MET A 247 -6.62 -7.27 15.41
CA MET A 247 -6.89 -8.29 14.40
C MET A 247 -8.14 -7.96 13.59
N PRO A 248 -8.04 -7.90 12.25
CA PRO A 248 -9.19 -7.83 11.36
C PRO A 248 -9.87 -9.19 11.21
N ASP A 249 -11.01 -9.21 10.54
CA ASP A 249 -11.69 -10.45 10.12
C ASP A 249 -11.15 -10.96 8.78
N LEU A 250 -10.75 -10.05 7.90
CA LEU A 250 -10.06 -10.32 6.64
C LEU A 250 -8.82 -9.45 6.47
N THR A 251 -7.78 -9.99 5.85
CA THR A 251 -6.57 -9.27 5.46
C THR A 251 -6.34 -9.45 3.96
N THR A 252 -6.19 -8.34 3.24
CA THR A 252 -5.76 -8.39 1.84
C THR A 252 -4.27 -8.10 1.73
N MET A 253 -3.61 -8.82 0.83
CA MET A 253 -2.16 -8.83 0.66
C MET A 253 -1.80 -8.76 -0.82
N GLY A 254 -0.59 -8.35 -1.11
CA GLY A 254 -0.07 -8.25 -2.47
C GLY A 254 1.39 -7.83 -2.47
N LYS A 255 1.85 -7.26 -3.59
CA LYS A 255 3.19 -6.67 -3.71
C LYS A 255 4.31 -7.59 -3.21
N MET A 256 4.83 -7.36 -2.00
CA MET A 256 5.99 -8.08 -1.47
C MET A 256 5.80 -9.59 -1.39
N ILE A 257 4.56 -10.08 -1.20
CA ILE A 257 4.29 -11.52 -1.11
C ILE A 257 4.49 -12.27 -2.43
N GLY A 258 4.73 -11.55 -3.54
CA GLY A 258 4.97 -12.13 -4.87
C GLY A 258 6.44 -12.16 -5.30
N GLY A 259 7.36 -11.65 -4.46
CA GLY A 259 8.79 -11.61 -4.82
C GLY A 259 9.10 -10.82 -6.09
N GLY A 260 8.24 -9.85 -6.45
CA GLY A 260 8.35 -9.04 -7.67
C GLY A 260 7.46 -9.49 -8.82
N LEU A 261 6.75 -10.61 -8.70
CA LEU A 261 5.78 -11.10 -9.68
C LEU A 261 4.33 -10.72 -9.31
N PRO A 262 3.39 -10.72 -10.29
CA PRO A 262 1.98 -10.40 -10.04
C PRO A 262 1.34 -11.35 -9.03
N ILE A 263 0.72 -10.79 -7.98
CA ILE A 263 0.05 -11.52 -6.93
C ILE A 263 -0.93 -10.63 -6.17
N GLY A 264 -1.99 -11.22 -5.68
CA GLY A 264 -2.85 -10.76 -4.62
C GLY A 264 -3.25 -11.94 -3.75
N ALA A 265 -3.65 -11.68 -2.52
CA ALA A 265 -4.23 -12.70 -1.65
C ALA A 265 -5.25 -12.07 -0.70
N VAL A 266 -6.28 -12.84 -0.36
CA VAL A 266 -7.16 -12.57 0.77
C VAL A 266 -7.03 -13.71 1.75
N GLY A 267 -6.77 -13.37 2.99
CA GLY A 267 -6.78 -14.29 4.12
C GLY A 267 -7.70 -13.79 5.22
N GLY A 268 -8.07 -14.65 6.15
CA GLY A 268 -8.92 -14.27 7.25
C GLY A 268 -9.32 -15.43 8.13
N THR A 269 -10.22 -15.15 9.07
CA THR A 269 -10.72 -16.14 10.01
C THR A 269 -11.47 -17.27 9.29
N HIS A 270 -11.40 -18.49 9.83
CA HIS A 270 -12.16 -19.61 9.28
C HIS A 270 -13.64 -19.29 9.08
N GLU A 271 -14.22 -18.51 9.99
CA GLU A 271 -15.63 -18.14 9.95
C GLU A 271 -15.96 -17.35 8.67
N VAL A 272 -15.24 -16.27 8.38
CA VAL A 272 -15.49 -15.44 7.20
C VAL A 272 -15.03 -16.15 5.92
N MET A 273 -13.91 -16.87 5.95
CA MET A 273 -13.39 -17.63 4.81
C MET A 273 -14.25 -18.82 4.41
N SER A 274 -15.17 -19.28 5.28
CA SER A 274 -16.11 -20.37 4.98
C SER A 274 -17.00 -20.09 3.76
N VAL A 275 -17.20 -18.82 3.38
CA VAL A 275 -17.94 -18.44 2.17
C VAL A 275 -17.33 -19.00 0.86
N PHE A 276 -16.08 -19.45 0.93
CA PHE A 276 -15.39 -20.09 -0.20
C PHE A 276 -15.37 -21.61 -0.12
N SER A 277 -15.86 -22.20 0.98
CA SER A 277 -15.80 -23.65 1.21
C SER A 277 -16.80 -24.39 0.35
N VAL A 278 -16.38 -25.55 -0.18
CA VAL A 278 -17.23 -26.49 -0.92
C VAL A 278 -17.73 -27.65 -0.06
N GLU A 279 -17.40 -27.68 1.23
CA GLU A 279 -17.73 -28.79 2.14
C GLU A 279 -19.25 -29.03 2.27
N ASN A 280 -20.03 -27.96 2.14
CA ASN A 280 -21.48 -28.02 2.23
C ASN A 280 -22.19 -27.84 0.88
N GLY A 281 -21.52 -28.12 -0.23
CA GLY A 281 -22.04 -27.96 -1.58
C GLY A 281 -21.38 -26.80 -2.35
N GLU A 282 -22.14 -26.07 -3.17
CA GLU A 282 -21.59 -24.92 -3.88
C GLU A 282 -21.26 -23.77 -2.91
N PRO A 283 -20.07 -23.15 -3.02
CA PRO A 283 -19.70 -22.06 -2.16
C PRO A 283 -20.52 -20.80 -2.47
N PRO A 284 -20.94 -20.02 -1.45
CA PRO A 284 -21.60 -18.74 -1.64
C PRO A 284 -20.79 -17.77 -2.53
N VAL A 285 -19.47 -17.80 -2.43
CA VAL A 285 -18.58 -17.01 -3.27
C VAL A 285 -17.73 -17.91 -4.16
N LYS A 286 -18.06 -17.95 -5.45
CA LYS A 286 -17.25 -18.63 -6.45
C LYS A 286 -16.11 -17.72 -6.86
N HIS A 287 -14.87 -18.20 -6.76
CA HIS A 287 -13.68 -17.49 -7.19
C HIS A 287 -12.80 -18.37 -8.07
N SER A 288 -12.42 -17.85 -9.23
CA SER A 288 -11.56 -18.51 -10.21
C SER A 288 -10.85 -17.45 -11.06
N GLY A 289 -9.66 -17.78 -11.57
CA GLY A 289 -8.91 -16.97 -12.50
C GLY A 289 -7.82 -17.81 -13.16
N THR A 290 -7.57 -17.60 -14.45
CA THR A 290 -6.61 -18.40 -15.25
C THR A 290 -5.21 -18.43 -14.62
N PHE A 291 -4.77 -17.32 -14.02
CA PHE A 291 -3.44 -17.20 -13.43
C PHE A 291 -3.46 -17.18 -11.90
N THR A 292 -4.59 -17.43 -11.27
CA THR A 292 -4.71 -17.52 -9.83
C THR A 292 -3.90 -18.70 -9.31
N GLY A 293 -3.06 -18.48 -8.29
CA GLY A 293 -2.14 -19.51 -7.80
C GLY A 293 -1.03 -19.86 -8.80
N ASN A 294 -0.65 -18.93 -9.69
CA ASN A 294 0.38 -19.15 -10.69
C ASN A 294 1.68 -19.67 -10.07
N PRO A 295 2.20 -20.83 -10.52
CA PRO A 295 3.39 -21.47 -9.93
C PRO A 295 4.62 -20.57 -9.89
N MET A 296 4.79 -19.68 -10.86
CA MET A 296 5.91 -18.74 -10.90
C MET A 296 5.81 -17.71 -9.77
N SER A 297 4.64 -17.07 -9.63
CA SER A 297 4.40 -16.09 -8.57
C SER A 297 4.43 -16.74 -7.18
N MET A 298 3.92 -17.96 -7.05
CA MET A 298 3.93 -18.70 -5.78
C MET A 298 5.35 -19.07 -5.35
N ALA A 299 6.19 -19.58 -6.28
CA ALA A 299 7.59 -19.94 -6.00
C ALA A 299 8.43 -18.69 -5.65
N ALA A 300 8.29 -17.62 -6.43
CA ALA A 300 8.97 -16.35 -6.16
C ALA A 300 8.54 -15.77 -4.82
N GLY A 301 7.22 -15.75 -4.55
CA GLY A 301 6.65 -15.24 -3.31
C GLY A 301 7.09 -16.02 -2.08
N TYR A 302 7.01 -17.35 -2.12
CA TYR A 302 7.48 -18.20 -1.04
C TYR A 302 8.96 -17.94 -0.73
N THR A 303 9.80 -17.90 -1.77
CA THR A 303 11.24 -17.67 -1.61
C THR A 303 11.52 -16.30 -1.01
N ALA A 304 10.91 -15.25 -1.55
CA ALA A 304 11.09 -13.90 -1.02
C ALA A 304 10.60 -13.79 0.42
N MET A 305 9.41 -14.31 0.72
CA MET A 305 8.87 -14.27 2.08
C MET A 305 9.68 -15.09 3.07
N SER A 306 10.26 -16.22 2.66
CA SER A 306 11.12 -17.05 3.53
C SER A 306 12.43 -16.36 3.92
N LEU A 307 12.95 -15.46 3.08
CA LEU A 307 14.14 -14.66 3.37
C LEU A 307 13.86 -13.50 4.35
N LEU A 308 12.60 -13.17 4.59
CA LEU A 308 12.19 -12.11 5.51
C LEU A 308 12.03 -12.67 6.92
N THR A 309 13.14 -12.74 7.64
CA THR A 309 13.19 -13.06 9.06
C THR A 309 12.81 -11.86 9.93
N PRO A 310 12.51 -12.03 11.22
CA PRO A 310 12.37 -10.89 12.14
C PRO A 310 13.56 -9.92 12.08
N ASP A 311 14.80 -10.43 12.06
CA ASP A 311 16.02 -9.61 11.95
C ASP A 311 16.07 -8.79 10.66
N ALA A 312 15.53 -9.30 9.55
CA ALA A 312 15.44 -8.55 8.30
C ALA A 312 14.48 -7.35 8.43
N PHE A 313 13.36 -7.52 9.13
CA PHE A 313 12.44 -6.41 9.44
C PHE A 313 13.06 -5.40 10.40
N ASP A 314 13.81 -5.84 11.41
CA ASP A 314 14.56 -4.95 12.30
C ASP A 314 15.62 -4.16 11.52
N GLY A 315 16.30 -4.80 10.57
CA GLY A 315 17.22 -4.13 9.65
C GLY A 315 16.53 -3.03 8.83
N LEU A 316 15.40 -3.36 8.21
CA LEU A 316 14.58 -2.41 7.45
C LEU A 316 14.10 -1.23 8.31
N ALA A 317 13.68 -1.50 9.54
CA ALA A 317 13.23 -0.46 10.48
C ALA A 317 14.37 0.47 10.91
N ARG A 318 15.57 -0.08 11.20
CA ARG A 318 16.77 0.72 11.52
C ARG A 318 17.16 1.65 10.37
N GLN A 319 17.16 1.14 9.14
CA GLN A 319 17.45 1.95 7.94
C GLN A 319 16.41 3.05 7.72
N GLY A 320 15.12 2.73 7.90
CA GLY A 320 14.06 3.71 7.83
C GLY A 320 14.19 4.80 8.89
N GLN A 321 14.55 4.45 10.12
CA GLN A 321 14.78 5.42 11.19
C GLN A 321 16.01 6.30 10.90
N ARG A 322 17.14 5.69 10.43
CA ARG A 322 18.34 6.46 10.03
C ARG A 322 18.01 7.48 8.93
N LEU A 323 17.25 7.07 7.93
CA LEU A 323 16.78 7.97 6.86
C LEU A 323 15.90 9.09 7.44
N SER A 324 14.95 8.75 8.28
CA SER A 324 14.05 9.72 8.92
C SER A 324 14.80 10.78 9.72
N ASP A 325 15.77 10.36 10.54
CA ASP A 325 16.61 11.25 11.32
C ASP A 325 17.47 12.16 10.43
N GLY A 326 18.03 11.59 9.35
CA GLY A 326 18.82 12.33 8.37
C GLY A 326 18.00 13.38 7.63
N LEU A 327 16.83 13.00 7.11
CA LEU A 327 15.93 13.94 6.41
C LEU A 327 15.39 15.04 7.33
N THR A 328 15.15 14.71 8.62
CA THR A 328 14.75 15.71 9.62
C THR A 328 15.84 16.75 9.82
N ARG A 329 17.11 16.33 9.92
CA ARG A 329 18.25 17.26 9.99
C ARG A 329 18.38 18.08 8.73
N ALA A 330 18.25 17.46 7.53
CA ALA A 330 18.33 18.17 6.26
C ALA A 330 17.27 19.30 6.14
N LEU A 331 16.04 19.08 6.62
CA LEU A 331 15.03 20.13 6.71
C LEU A 331 15.45 21.26 7.64
N GLN A 332 15.96 20.93 8.84
CA GLN A 332 16.41 21.91 9.82
C GLN A 332 17.58 22.76 9.30
N ASP A 333 18.63 22.11 8.74
CA ASP A 333 19.84 22.75 8.25
C ASP A 333 19.59 23.65 7.03
N THR A 334 18.61 23.30 6.23
CA THR A 334 18.20 24.09 5.05
C THR A 334 17.11 25.11 5.37
N GLY A 335 16.46 25.02 6.54
CA GLY A 335 15.43 25.94 6.99
C GLY A 335 14.08 25.78 6.29
N PHE A 336 13.82 24.60 5.69
CA PHE A 336 12.50 24.28 5.15
C PHE A 336 11.56 23.79 6.23
N SER A 337 10.33 24.30 6.23
CA SER A 337 9.26 23.77 7.06
C SER A 337 8.77 22.43 6.50
N GLY A 338 8.70 21.42 7.36
CA GLY A 338 8.24 20.10 6.94
C GLY A 338 8.35 19.06 8.05
N HIS A 339 7.84 17.87 7.78
CA HIS A 339 7.83 16.73 8.68
C HIS A 339 8.33 15.48 7.97
N VAL A 340 9.04 14.65 8.69
CA VAL A 340 9.43 13.31 8.24
C VAL A 340 8.67 12.28 9.06
N VAL A 341 7.99 11.38 8.39
CA VAL A 341 7.19 10.35 9.05
C VAL A 341 7.67 8.97 8.59
N ASN A 342 8.03 8.13 9.56
CA ASN A 342 8.53 6.78 9.31
C ASN A 342 7.59 5.70 9.86
N ARG A 343 7.45 4.62 9.10
CA ARG A 343 6.82 3.37 9.53
C ARG A 343 7.62 2.19 8.96
N GLY A 344 8.51 1.64 9.79
CA GLY A 344 9.40 0.56 9.38
C GLY A 344 10.29 0.96 8.20
N SER A 345 10.13 0.30 7.08
CA SER A 345 10.91 0.56 5.85
C SER A 345 10.34 1.67 4.95
N MET A 346 9.35 2.42 5.42
CA MET A 346 8.71 3.49 4.63
C MET A 346 8.87 4.82 5.34
N THR A 347 9.41 5.81 4.62
CA THR A 347 9.66 7.16 5.13
C THR A 347 9.07 8.17 4.16
N ASN A 348 8.25 9.08 4.67
CA ASN A 348 7.64 10.17 3.90
C ASN A 348 8.22 11.50 4.33
N LEU A 349 8.54 12.34 3.34
CA LEU A 349 8.92 13.74 3.53
C LEU A 349 7.74 14.64 3.14
N LEU A 350 7.19 15.34 4.11
CA LEU A 350 6.02 16.21 3.96
C LEU A 350 6.45 17.66 4.10
N PHE A 351 6.06 18.49 3.15
CA PHE A 351 6.23 19.95 3.22
C PHE A 351 4.93 20.57 3.72
N THR A 352 4.64 20.40 5.01
CA THR A 352 3.43 20.93 5.67
C THR A 352 3.83 21.69 6.92
N PRO A 353 3.14 22.79 7.29
CA PRO A 353 3.47 23.56 8.49
C PRO A 353 3.22 22.76 9.78
N HIS A 354 2.24 21.87 9.78
CA HIS A 354 1.90 21.00 10.91
C HIS A 354 1.70 19.56 10.44
N MET A 355 1.79 18.60 11.35
CA MET A 355 1.45 17.21 11.06
C MET A 355 -0.06 17.07 10.85
N PRO A 356 -0.52 16.68 9.64
CA PRO A 356 -1.95 16.56 9.37
C PRO A 356 -2.52 15.31 10.06
N LYS A 357 -3.76 15.41 10.57
CA LYS A 357 -4.45 14.31 11.26
C LYS A 357 -5.34 13.49 10.33
N ASP A 358 -5.82 14.09 9.25
CA ASP A 358 -6.68 13.43 8.27
C ASP A 358 -6.44 13.97 6.86
N TYR A 359 -7.21 13.43 5.90
CA TYR A 359 -7.11 13.82 4.50
C TYR A 359 -7.42 15.31 4.26
N ARG A 360 -8.46 15.87 4.90
CA ARG A 360 -8.87 17.27 4.69
C ARG A 360 -7.81 18.24 5.23
N GLU A 361 -7.26 17.95 6.41
CA GLU A 361 -6.15 18.73 6.96
C GLU A 361 -4.92 18.66 6.06
N LEU A 362 -4.55 17.46 5.58
CA LEU A 362 -3.45 17.31 4.62
C LEU A 362 -3.65 18.18 3.38
N PHE A 363 -4.85 18.19 2.82
CA PHE A 363 -5.17 18.99 1.65
C PHE A 363 -5.02 20.48 1.91
N TYR A 364 -5.56 21.00 3.02
CA TYR A 364 -5.44 22.42 3.36
C TYR A 364 -4.02 22.86 3.67
N GLN A 365 -3.18 21.96 4.16
CA GLN A 365 -1.78 22.24 4.42
C GLN A 365 -0.89 22.19 3.17
N GLN A 366 -1.39 21.64 2.06
CA GLN A 366 -0.71 21.69 0.76
C GLN A 366 -0.90 23.07 0.09
N THR A 367 -0.34 24.11 0.73
CA THR A 367 -0.37 25.46 0.15
C THR A 367 0.35 25.51 -1.20
N PRO A 368 0.13 26.54 -2.03
CA PRO A 368 0.86 26.69 -3.29
C PRO A 368 2.38 26.61 -3.09
N GLU A 369 2.90 27.23 -2.03
CA GLU A 369 4.33 27.26 -1.70
C GLU A 369 4.83 25.87 -1.31
N ALA A 370 4.13 25.17 -0.41
CA ALA A 370 4.46 23.81 0.00
C ALA A 370 4.43 22.84 -1.20
N THR A 371 3.45 23.00 -2.07
CA THR A 371 3.31 22.23 -3.30
C THR A 371 4.45 22.50 -4.27
N ALA A 372 4.86 23.78 -4.44
CA ALA A 372 5.99 24.15 -5.27
C ALA A 372 7.30 23.52 -4.78
N VAL A 373 7.59 23.61 -3.47
CA VAL A 373 8.76 22.96 -2.86
C VAL A 373 8.73 21.44 -3.07
N SER A 374 7.60 20.80 -2.80
CA SER A 374 7.42 19.35 -2.99
C SER A 374 7.69 18.92 -4.44
N ARG A 375 7.20 19.67 -5.42
CA ARG A 375 7.43 19.41 -6.85
C ARG A 375 8.88 19.65 -7.25
N ALA A 376 9.49 20.73 -6.77
CA ALA A 376 10.88 21.03 -7.05
C ALA A 376 11.82 19.95 -6.50
N VAL A 377 11.59 19.48 -5.27
CA VAL A 377 12.34 18.34 -4.71
C VAL A 377 12.17 17.11 -5.61
N GLN A 378 10.94 16.72 -5.97
CA GLN A 378 10.71 15.57 -6.85
C GLN A 378 11.37 15.69 -8.21
N ALA A 379 11.48 16.90 -8.76
CA ALA A 379 12.15 17.14 -10.04
C ALA A 379 13.67 17.01 -9.93
N LEU A 380 14.26 17.44 -8.81
CA LEU A 380 15.71 17.44 -8.60
C LEU A 380 16.27 16.08 -8.15
N LEU A 381 15.51 15.28 -7.40
CA LEU A 381 16.01 14.01 -6.87
C LEU A 381 16.57 13.04 -7.93
N PRO A 382 15.99 12.91 -9.15
CA PRO A 382 16.60 12.10 -10.20
C PRO A 382 17.98 12.62 -10.66
N GLU A 383 18.23 13.92 -10.66
CA GLU A 383 19.52 14.53 -10.98
C GLU A 383 20.54 14.29 -9.86
N GLU A 384 20.06 14.23 -8.61
CA GLU A 384 20.87 13.93 -7.43
C GLU A 384 21.10 12.41 -7.22
N GLY A 385 20.71 11.56 -8.18
CA GLY A 385 20.97 10.13 -8.15
C GLY A 385 19.94 9.30 -7.38
N LEU A 386 18.72 9.82 -7.18
CA LEU A 386 17.64 9.10 -6.48
C LEU A 386 16.44 8.87 -7.37
N HIS A 387 15.84 7.70 -7.27
CA HIS A 387 14.51 7.40 -7.82
C HIS A 387 13.52 7.33 -6.67
N VAL A 388 12.73 8.37 -6.49
CA VAL A 388 11.76 8.54 -5.41
C VAL A 388 10.41 8.94 -6.02
N LEU A 389 9.30 8.47 -5.46
CA LEU A 389 7.97 8.83 -5.92
C LEU A 389 7.22 9.58 -4.82
N ARG A 390 6.71 10.80 -5.15
CA ARG A 390 5.90 11.62 -4.23
C ARG A 390 6.55 11.83 -2.86
N ASN A 391 7.87 12.01 -2.83
CA ASN A 391 8.66 12.18 -1.61
C ASN A 391 8.52 11.01 -0.61
N MET A 392 8.11 9.85 -1.08
CA MET A 392 8.02 8.63 -0.30
C MET A 392 9.18 7.69 -0.63
N PHE A 393 9.96 7.38 0.38
CA PHE A 393 11.10 6.46 0.33
C PHE A 393 10.66 5.10 0.85
N VAL A 394 10.76 4.09 0.01
CA VAL A 394 10.40 2.72 0.33
C VAL A 394 11.67 1.87 0.32
N GLY A 395 12.18 1.51 1.49
CA GLY A 395 13.42 0.75 1.64
C GLY A 395 13.29 -0.70 1.19
N SER A 396 14.45 -1.33 0.95
CA SER A 396 14.56 -2.77 0.68
C SER A 396 15.76 -3.33 1.44
N THR A 397 15.84 -4.65 1.60
CA THR A 397 16.99 -5.29 2.27
C THR A 397 18.30 -5.14 1.49
N ALA A 398 18.28 -4.59 0.26
CA ALA A 398 19.46 -4.27 -0.52
C ALA A 398 20.03 -2.87 -0.21
N ILE A 399 19.29 -2.01 0.49
CA ILE A 399 19.77 -0.70 0.94
C ILE A 399 20.81 -0.92 2.05
N THR A 400 21.90 -0.18 2.01
CA THR A 400 22.93 -0.12 3.07
C THR A 400 22.91 1.23 3.76
N ASP A 401 23.61 1.36 4.87
CA ASP A 401 23.78 2.64 5.56
C ASP A 401 24.39 3.72 4.67
N ASP A 402 25.35 3.36 3.81
CA ASP A 402 25.97 4.28 2.84
C ASP A 402 24.93 4.79 1.82
N HIS A 403 24.01 3.94 1.37
CA HIS A 403 22.92 4.35 0.49
C HIS A 403 21.95 5.30 1.18
N VAL A 404 21.69 5.07 2.47
CA VAL A 404 20.85 5.97 3.29
C VAL A 404 21.53 7.33 3.40
N ASP A 405 22.80 7.37 3.78
CA ASP A 405 23.56 8.61 3.97
C ASP A 405 23.69 9.40 2.66
N ALA A 406 24.02 8.74 1.56
CA ALA A 406 24.04 9.36 0.23
C ALA A 406 22.67 9.93 -0.18
N SER A 407 21.58 9.26 0.24
CA SER A 407 20.22 9.75 -0.05
C SER A 407 19.87 10.98 0.77
N VAL A 408 20.28 11.04 2.04
CA VAL A 408 20.11 12.24 2.89
C VAL A 408 20.85 13.43 2.29
N GLU A 409 22.12 13.24 1.91
CA GLU A 409 22.94 14.28 1.27
C GLU A 409 22.32 14.76 -0.06
N ALA A 410 21.77 13.85 -0.86
CA ALA A 410 21.10 14.17 -2.12
C ALA A 410 19.86 15.06 -1.88
N VAL A 411 19.04 14.72 -0.88
CA VAL A 411 17.87 15.53 -0.51
C VAL A 411 18.32 16.90 0.02
N GLU A 412 19.36 16.96 0.83
CA GLU A 412 19.90 18.22 1.36
C GLU A 412 20.42 19.12 0.21
N ARG A 413 21.17 18.55 -0.76
CA ARG A 413 21.60 19.29 -1.95
C ARG A 413 20.42 19.82 -2.76
N ALA A 414 19.39 18.99 -2.99
CA ALA A 414 18.17 19.42 -3.68
C ALA A 414 17.49 20.60 -2.96
N LEU A 415 17.37 20.54 -1.63
CA LEU A 415 16.79 21.63 -0.83
C LEU A 415 17.63 22.91 -0.90
N ARG A 416 18.96 22.83 -0.84
CA ARG A 416 19.85 23.98 -1.01
C ARG A 416 19.71 24.62 -2.39
N ARG A 417 19.66 23.81 -3.45
CA ARG A 417 19.43 24.28 -4.83
C ARG A 417 18.11 25.06 -4.96
N ILE A 418 17.04 24.57 -4.34
CA ILE A 418 15.74 25.26 -4.32
C ILE A 418 15.85 26.62 -3.62
N LYS A 419 16.55 26.68 -2.48
CA LYS A 419 16.76 27.91 -1.73
C LYS A 419 17.55 28.98 -2.52
N GLU A 420 18.44 28.55 -3.39
CA GLU A 420 19.25 29.38 -4.29
C GLU A 420 18.50 29.79 -5.58
N GLY A 421 17.21 29.39 -5.71
CA GLY A 421 16.39 29.69 -6.87
C GLY A 421 16.64 28.78 -8.09
N GLN A 422 17.28 27.64 -7.86
CA GLN A 422 17.50 26.62 -8.89
C GLN A 422 16.40 25.53 -8.78
N GLY A 423 15.75 25.19 -9.88
CA GLY A 423 14.75 24.11 -9.91
C GLY A 423 13.28 24.55 -9.87
N VAL A 424 13.00 25.81 -10.27
CA VAL A 424 11.64 26.31 -10.48
C VAL A 424 11.34 26.41 -11.97
#